data_6353d5ab34cd94b6926802b621d09d5b
#
_entry.id   6353d5ab34cd94b6926802b621d09d5b
#
_cell.length_a   1.000
_cell.length_b   1.000
_cell.length_c   1.000
_cell.angle_alpha   90.00
_cell.angle_beta   90.00
_cell.angle_gamma   90.00
#
_symmetry.space_group_name_H-M   'P 1'
#
loop_
_entity.id
_entity.type
_entity.pdbx_description
1 polymer ?
#
loop_
_entity_poly.entity_id
_entity_poly.type
_entity_poly.pdbx_seq_one_letter_code
_entity_poly.pdbx_strand_id
1 'polypeptide(L)'
;MVEERTPAIRSVRGIDLGGLWSILASSQGVLVLPVATAFACLVAWQAIAVYGDISPTILPPPTMVLQQLVLNFWLILKHTIPTTYETLFAFGLSIPLGIMLAGLMIYSKLAYQALYPNIVFFQLIPKIALAPLFIVWLGIGASSRVTFSIFISFFPILVATATGLQSVETTMLRLCRSLRMSQWQILIRVRFPTSFPFIFSGMKVAVTLAIIGIVVGEFIASQQGLGYLILFASSRQQTDLALACIAVLCVVGIALYGCVAAFEKLLMRWYDTR
;
A
#
# COMPACT_ATOMS: atom_id res chain seq x y z
N MET A 1 -51.76 -21.79 -4.51
CA MET A 1 -52.18 -20.40 -4.77
C MET A 1 -52.10 -19.72 -3.40
N VAL A 2 -50.92 -19.16 -3.07
CA VAL A 2 -50.66 -18.42 -1.84
C VAL A 2 -50.09 -17.09 -2.31
N GLU A 3 -50.88 -16.05 -2.17
CA GLU A 3 -50.62 -14.66 -2.58
C GLU A 3 -49.76 -14.03 -1.49
N GLU A 4 -48.45 -13.80 -1.78
CA GLU A 4 -47.49 -13.17 -0.90
C GLU A 4 -47.72 -11.66 -0.92
N ARG A 5 -48.35 -11.16 0.14
CA ARG A 5 -48.54 -9.71 0.36
C ARG A 5 -47.26 -9.09 0.83
N THR A 6 -46.60 -8.35 -0.02
CA THR A 6 -45.53 -7.41 0.32
C THR A 6 -46.05 -6.27 1.20
N PRO A 7 -45.46 -5.98 2.37
CA PRO A 7 -45.90 -4.86 3.20
C PRO A 7 -45.48 -3.53 2.58
N ALA A 8 -46.47 -2.65 2.41
CA ALA A 8 -46.28 -1.28 1.97
C ALA A 8 -45.44 -0.49 3.00
N ILE A 9 -44.26 -0.08 2.61
CA ILE A 9 -43.39 0.83 3.39
C ILE A 9 -44.05 2.23 3.33
N ARG A 10 -44.50 2.70 4.50
CA ARG A 10 -45.06 4.05 4.68
C ARG A 10 -44.00 5.09 4.29
N SER A 11 -44.37 5.96 3.33
CA SER A 11 -43.59 7.12 2.93
C SER A 11 -43.40 8.09 4.11
N VAL A 12 -42.15 8.26 4.53
CA VAL A 12 -41.76 9.41 5.34
C VAL A 12 -41.61 10.60 4.42
N ARG A 13 -42.39 11.66 4.70
CA ARG A 13 -42.46 12.91 3.93
C ARG A 13 -41.05 13.49 3.65
N GLY A 14 -40.77 13.79 2.41
CA GLY A 14 -40.00 14.97 2.02
C GLY A 14 -38.62 14.79 1.42
N ILE A 15 -38.11 13.58 1.22
CA ILE A 15 -36.86 13.38 0.48
C ILE A 15 -37.12 12.35 -0.62
N ASP A 16 -37.00 12.76 -1.86
CA ASP A 16 -37.10 11.86 -3.02
C ASP A 16 -35.83 10.99 -3.07
N LEU A 17 -35.85 9.90 -2.31
CA LEU A 17 -34.76 8.94 -2.23
C LEU A 17 -34.47 8.26 -3.57
N GLY A 18 -35.49 8.22 -4.48
CA GLY A 18 -35.32 7.63 -5.82
C GLY A 18 -34.41 8.46 -6.71
N GLY A 19 -34.49 9.79 -6.64
CA GLY A 19 -33.60 10.69 -7.37
C GLY A 19 -32.15 10.66 -6.82
N LEU A 20 -31.99 10.55 -5.50
CA LEU A 20 -30.67 10.39 -4.87
C LEU A 20 -30.02 9.05 -5.27
N TRP A 21 -30.75 7.95 -5.24
CA TRP A 21 -30.25 6.63 -5.66
C TRP A 21 -29.84 6.59 -7.13
N SER A 22 -30.56 7.25 -8.02
CA SER A 22 -30.21 7.31 -9.45
C SER A 22 -28.93 8.13 -9.71
N ILE A 23 -28.71 9.21 -8.96
CA ILE A 23 -27.47 10.01 -9.03
C ILE A 23 -26.29 9.23 -8.43
N LEU A 24 -26.49 8.52 -7.32
CA LEU A 24 -25.46 7.72 -6.65
C LEU A 24 -25.07 6.46 -7.44
N ALA A 25 -25.98 5.91 -8.23
CA ALA A 25 -25.72 4.76 -9.12
C ALA A 25 -25.13 5.17 -10.48
N SER A 26 -25.03 6.46 -10.79
CA SER A 26 -24.40 6.96 -12.01
C SER A 26 -22.87 6.90 -11.91
N SER A 27 -22.17 6.87 -13.06
CA SER A 27 -20.69 6.90 -13.10
C SER A 27 -20.08 8.11 -12.38
N GLN A 28 -20.83 9.19 -12.22
CA GLN A 28 -20.44 10.36 -11.42
C GLN A 28 -20.56 10.10 -9.92
N GLY A 29 -21.51 9.28 -9.45
CA GLY A 29 -21.68 8.90 -8.05
C GLY A 29 -20.50 8.12 -7.49
N VAL A 30 -19.81 7.33 -8.31
CA VAL A 30 -18.62 6.56 -7.95
C VAL A 30 -17.47 7.46 -7.46
N LEU A 31 -17.36 8.68 -7.98
CA LEU A 31 -16.32 9.63 -7.55
C LEU A 31 -16.82 10.60 -6.47
N VAL A 32 -18.08 11.03 -6.57
CA VAL A 32 -18.67 12.03 -5.66
C VAL A 32 -18.85 11.47 -4.25
N LEU A 33 -19.26 10.20 -4.13
CA LEU A 33 -19.52 9.58 -2.83
C LEU A 33 -18.27 9.49 -1.94
N PRO A 34 -17.11 8.97 -2.39
CA PRO A 34 -15.89 8.95 -1.60
C PRO A 34 -15.40 10.35 -1.20
N VAL A 35 -15.52 11.33 -2.11
CA VAL A 35 -15.11 12.71 -1.82
C VAL A 35 -16.05 13.35 -0.78
N ALA A 36 -17.37 13.15 -0.92
CA ALA A 36 -18.36 13.66 0.03
C ALA A 36 -18.18 13.04 1.42
N THR A 37 -17.91 11.73 1.52
CA THR A 37 -17.65 11.06 2.79
C THR A 37 -16.34 11.55 3.43
N ALA A 38 -15.27 11.70 2.66
CA ALA A 38 -14.01 12.25 3.16
C ALA A 38 -14.19 13.70 3.67
N PHE A 39 -14.94 14.53 2.93
CA PHE A 39 -15.25 15.89 3.35
C PHE A 39 -16.12 15.91 4.61
N ALA A 40 -17.15 15.07 4.70
CA ALA A 40 -17.98 14.95 5.90
C ALA A 40 -17.15 14.51 7.13
N CYS A 41 -16.21 13.57 6.97
CA CYS A 41 -15.29 13.18 8.04
C CYS A 41 -14.39 14.35 8.50
N LEU A 42 -13.87 15.16 7.56
CA LEU A 42 -13.06 16.34 7.90
C LEU A 42 -13.87 17.41 8.63
N VAL A 43 -15.11 17.64 8.19
CA VAL A 43 -16.02 18.58 8.87
C VAL A 43 -16.40 18.08 10.27
N ALA A 44 -16.69 16.79 10.40
CA ALA A 44 -16.96 16.18 11.70
C ALA A 44 -15.75 16.28 12.64
N TRP A 45 -14.54 15.97 12.15
CA TRP A 45 -13.31 16.15 12.93
C TRP A 45 -13.11 17.62 13.34
N GLN A 46 -13.28 18.59 12.43
CA GLN A 46 -13.19 20.01 12.74
C GLN A 46 -14.20 20.41 13.82
N ALA A 47 -15.45 19.97 13.71
CA ALA A 47 -16.50 20.28 14.67
C ALA A 47 -16.20 19.69 16.07
N ILE A 48 -15.78 18.41 16.13
CA ILE A 48 -15.42 17.74 17.37
C ILE A 48 -14.24 18.44 18.04
N ALA A 49 -13.20 18.80 17.27
CA ALA A 49 -12.00 19.45 17.82
C ALA A 49 -12.27 20.88 18.33
N VAL A 50 -13.21 21.62 17.69
CA VAL A 50 -13.50 23.01 18.08
C VAL A 50 -14.57 23.10 19.14
N TYR A 51 -15.63 22.28 19.09
CA TYR A 51 -16.79 22.38 19.99
C TYR A 51 -16.79 21.34 21.12
N GLY A 52 -15.89 20.34 21.06
CA GLY A 52 -15.86 19.22 22.03
C GLY A 52 -15.03 19.48 23.27
N ASP A 53 -14.59 20.72 23.55
CA ASP A 53 -13.72 21.09 24.70
C ASP A 53 -12.44 20.24 24.81
N ILE A 54 -11.97 19.69 23.67
CA ILE A 54 -10.77 18.84 23.60
C ILE A 54 -9.54 19.75 23.42
N SER A 55 -8.54 19.57 24.30
CA SER A 55 -7.29 20.31 24.15
C SER A 55 -6.70 20.12 22.74
N PRO A 56 -6.27 21.20 22.05
CA PRO A 56 -5.60 21.12 20.76
C PRO A 56 -4.32 20.28 20.78
N THR A 57 -3.73 20.08 21.94
CA THR A 57 -2.58 19.18 22.15
C THR A 57 -2.95 17.71 21.94
N ILE A 58 -4.22 17.34 22.21
CA ILE A 58 -4.71 15.96 22.04
C ILE A 58 -5.30 15.80 20.64
N LEU A 59 -6.21 16.70 20.25
CA LEU A 59 -6.89 16.65 18.96
C LEU A 59 -6.92 18.05 18.32
N PRO A 60 -5.86 18.44 17.58
CA PRO A 60 -5.88 19.72 16.88
C PRO A 60 -6.90 19.68 15.73
N PRO A 61 -7.61 20.78 15.48
CA PRO A 61 -8.52 20.87 14.34
C PRO A 61 -7.75 20.84 13.01
N PRO A 62 -8.33 20.31 11.92
CA PRO A 62 -7.73 20.29 10.59
C PRO A 62 -7.19 21.63 10.12
N THR A 63 -7.81 22.74 10.52
CA THR A 63 -7.33 24.10 10.21
C THR A 63 -5.94 24.40 10.81
N MET A 64 -5.66 23.94 12.04
CA MET A 64 -4.33 24.07 12.65
C MET A 64 -3.31 23.18 11.95
N VAL A 65 -3.69 21.96 11.55
CA VAL A 65 -2.82 21.07 10.79
C VAL A 65 -2.43 21.68 9.43
N LEU A 66 -3.38 22.30 8.72
CA LEU A 66 -3.11 23.04 7.48
C LEU A 66 -2.20 24.24 7.71
N GLN A 67 -2.40 24.97 8.81
CA GLN A 67 -1.52 26.09 9.18
C GLN A 67 -0.08 25.61 9.40
N GLN A 68 0.12 24.49 10.09
CA GLN A 68 1.45 23.89 10.29
C GLN A 68 2.11 23.46 8.98
N LEU A 69 1.34 22.93 8.02
CA LEU A 69 1.87 22.61 6.68
C LEU A 69 2.45 23.83 5.97
N VAL A 70 1.82 24.99 6.12
CA VAL A 70 2.28 26.23 5.50
C VAL A 70 3.49 26.81 6.27
N LEU A 71 3.38 26.93 7.60
CA LEU A 71 4.41 27.54 8.44
C LEU A 71 5.72 26.72 8.45
N ASN A 72 5.62 25.41 8.46
CA ASN A 72 6.76 24.50 8.53
C ASN A 72 7.05 23.78 7.21
N PHE A 73 6.60 24.35 6.07
CA PHE A 73 6.73 23.72 4.76
C PHE A 73 8.16 23.27 4.45
N TRP A 74 9.15 24.15 4.63
CA TRP A 74 10.54 23.83 4.34
C TRP A 74 11.12 22.77 5.28
N LEU A 75 10.73 22.79 6.54
CA LEU A 75 11.13 21.76 7.50
C LEU A 75 10.55 20.40 7.11
N ILE A 76 9.25 20.32 6.85
CA ILE A 76 8.56 19.09 6.43
C ILE A 76 9.15 18.58 5.11
N LEU A 77 9.37 19.46 4.13
CA LEU A 77 9.95 19.09 2.84
C LEU A 77 11.37 18.52 3.00
N LYS A 78 12.21 19.12 3.86
CA LYS A 78 13.55 18.60 4.17
C LYS A 78 13.52 17.18 4.72
N HIS A 79 12.53 16.84 5.53
CA HIS A 79 12.34 15.52 6.10
C HIS A 79 11.59 14.54 5.17
N THR A 80 10.82 15.05 4.21
CA THR A 80 10.13 14.23 3.20
C THR A 80 11.12 13.57 2.22
N ILE A 81 12.17 14.30 1.81
CA ILE A 81 13.14 13.83 0.82
C ILE A 81 13.82 12.51 1.25
N PRO A 82 14.46 12.41 2.43
CA PRO A 82 15.13 11.18 2.85
C PRO A 82 14.15 10.01 2.98
N THR A 83 12.97 10.20 3.58
CA THR A 83 11.95 9.15 3.70
C THR A 83 11.52 8.63 2.33
N THR A 84 11.24 9.53 1.38
CA THR A 84 10.83 9.16 0.02
C THR A 84 11.94 8.45 -0.74
N TYR A 85 13.16 8.94 -0.67
CA TYR A 85 14.32 8.34 -1.33
C TYR A 85 14.62 6.93 -0.79
N GLU A 86 14.71 6.77 0.53
CA GLU A 86 14.95 5.48 1.17
C GLU A 86 13.82 4.48 0.84
N THR A 87 12.56 4.94 0.81
CA THR A 87 11.41 4.13 0.42
C THR A 87 11.52 3.65 -1.03
N LEU A 88 11.80 4.56 -1.97
CA LEU A 88 11.96 4.20 -3.38
C LEU A 88 13.10 3.23 -3.60
N PHE A 89 14.22 3.43 -2.92
CA PHE A 89 15.38 2.55 -3.00
C PHE A 89 15.07 1.15 -2.46
N ALA A 90 14.45 1.07 -1.27
CA ALA A 90 14.04 -0.19 -0.67
C ALA A 90 13.01 -0.94 -1.54
N PHE A 91 11.98 -0.24 -2.01
CA PHE A 91 10.97 -0.79 -2.90
C PHE A 91 11.57 -1.27 -4.22
N GLY A 92 12.45 -0.45 -4.83
CA GLY A 92 13.12 -0.80 -6.08
C GLY A 92 13.96 -2.08 -5.98
N LEU A 93 14.64 -2.30 -4.85
CA LEU A 93 15.39 -3.53 -4.60
C LEU A 93 14.49 -4.73 -4.26
N SER A 94 13.37 -4.50 -3.59
CA SER A 94 12.45 -5.58 -3.23
C SER A 94 11.78 -6.23 -4.45
N ILE A 95 11.62 -5.49 -5.55
CA ILE A 95 11.00 -5.99 -6.80
C ILE A 95 11.82 -7.15 -7.41
N PRO A 96 13.07 -6.95 -7.81
CA PRO A 96 13.85 -8.03 -8.40
C PRO A 96 14.05 -9.19 -7.44
N LEU A 97 14.25 -8.94 -6.14
CA LEU A 97 14.39 -9.99 -5.14
C LEU A 97 13.14 -10.87 -5.06
N GLY A 98 11.96 -10.28 -4.97
CA GLY A 98 10.69 -11.01 -4.92
C GLY A 98 10.41 -11.81 -6.20
N ILE A 99 10.61 -11.18 -7.37
CA ILE A 99 10.38 -11.82 -8.67
C ILE A 99 11.37 -12.96 -8.91
N MET A 100 12.66 -12.76 -8.66
CA MET A 100 13.69 -13.78 -8.87
C MET A 100 13.47 -15.00 -7.98
N LEU A 101 13.16 -14.78 -6.69
CA LEU A 101 12.91 -15.89 -5.77
C LEU A 101 11.63 -16.65 -6.13
N ALA A 102 10.55 -15.97 -6.56
CA ALA A 102 9.34 -16.60 -7.07
C ALA A 102 9.62 -17.43 -8.34
N GLY A 103 10.41 -16.89 -9.28
CA GLY A 103 10.82 -17.59 -10.49
C GLY A 103 11.61 -18.85 -10.18
N LEU A 104 12.57 -18.78 -9.25
CA LEU A 104 13.36 -19.92 -8.78
C LEU A 104 12.47 -21.02 -8.19
N MET A 105 11.51 -20.65 -7.34
CA MET A 105 10.56 -21.58 -6.74
C MET A 105 9.72 -22.31 -7.79
N ILE A 106 9.27 -21.62 -8.83
CA ILE A 106 8.41 -22.23 -9.86
C ILE A 106 9.23 -23.02 -10.88
N TYR A 107 10.49 -22.64 -11.10
CA TYR A 107 11.38 -23.39 -11.99
C TYR A 107 11.74 -24.77 -11.42
N SER A 108 11.94 -24.89 -10.12
CA SER A 108 12.34 -26.11 -9.43
C SER A 108 11.30 -26.58 -8.42
N LYS A 109 10.74 -27.79 -8.61
CA LYS A 109 9.80 -28.41 -7.67
C LYS A 109 10.43 -28.59 -6.28
N LEU A 110 11.73 -28.90 -6.23
CA LEU A 110 12.47 -29.03 -4.95
C LEU A 110 12.57 -27.67 -4.25
N ALA A 111 12.91 -26.60 -5.00
CA ALA A 111 12.95 -25.24 -4.44
C ALA A 111 11.58 -24.81 -3.91
N TYR A 112 10.49 -25.13 -4.63
CA TYR A 112 9.15 -24.83 -4.16
C TYR A 112 8.83 -25.53 -2.84
N GLN A 113 9.07 -26.84 -2.77
CA GLN A 113 8.78 -27.63 -1.56
C GLN A 113 9.62 -27.21 -0.36
N ALA A 114 10.86 -26.77 -0.60
CA ALA A 114 11.76 -26.32 0.46
C ALA A 114 11.45 -24.89 0.91
N LEU A 115 11.17 -23.96 0.00
CA LEU A 115 11.07 -22.54 0.34
C LEU A 115 9.64 -22.10 0.70
N TYR A 116 8.61 -22.64 0.05
CA TYR A 116 7.24 -22.19 0.25
C TYR A 116 6.73 -22.29 1.70
N PRO A 117 6.93 -23.42 2.43
CA PRO A 117 6.51 -23.51 3.82
C PRO A 117 7.23 -22.49 4.72
N ASN A 118 8.52 -22.27 4.47
CA ASN A 118 9.31 -21.31 5.22
C ASN A 118 8.84 -19.86 4.95
N ILE A 119 8.52 -19.53 3.69
CA ILE A 119 7.99 -18.20 3.34
C ILE A 119 6.66 -17.95 4.04
N VAL A 120 5.76 -18.95 4.07
CA VAL A 120 4.49 -18.85 4.80
C VAL A 120 4.74 -18.65 6.29
N PHE A 121 5.67 -19.41 6.88
CA PHE A 121 6.07 -19.24 8.28
C PHE A 121 6.58 -17.82 8.56
N PHE A 122 7.48 -17.29 7.74
CA PHE A 122 7.99 -15.92 7.89
C PHE A 122 6.90 -14.84 7.73
N GLN A 123 5.82 -15.13 7.03
CA GLN A 123 4.70 -14.20 6.93
C GLN A 123 3.89 -14.06 8.21
N LEU A 124 3.87 -15.10 9.05
CA LEU A 124 3.15 -15.11 10.33
C LEU A 124 3.90 -14.35 11.43
N ILE A 125 5.22 -14.13 11.26
CA ILE A 125 6.01 -13.37 12.23
C ILE A 125 5.58 -11.90 12.21
N PRO A 126 5.36 -11.26 13.39
CA PRO A 126 5.11 -9.82 13.47
C PRO A 126 6.33 -9.03 13.00
N LYS A 127 6.42 -8.77 11.70
CA LYS A 127 7.62 -8.22 11.05
C LYS A 127 8.09 -6.91 11.68
N ILE A 128 7.14 -6.05 12.10
CA ILE A 128 7.46 -4.76 12.73
C ILE A 128 8.28 -4.95 14.00
N ALA A 129 8.04 -6.02 14.77
CA ALA A 129 8.79 -6.32 15.97
C ALA A 129 10.28 -6.66 15.72
N LEU A 130 10.63 -6.98 14.47
CA LEU A 130 12.01 -7.26 14.08
C LEU A 130 12.84 -5.99 13.80
N ALA A 131 12.22 -4.82 13.66
CA ALA A 131 12.91 -3.59 13.31
C ALA A 131 14.11 -3.26 14.23
N PRO A 132 14.04 -3.40 15.57
CA PRO A 132 15.18 -3.16 16.44
C PRO A 132 16.36 -4.10 16.17
N LEU A 133 16.10 -5.36 15.75
CA LEU A 133 17.16 -6.32 15.44
C LEU A 133 17.99 -5.90 14.22
N PHE A 134 17.34 -5.32 13.19
CA PHE A 134 18.06 -4.79 12.03
C PHE A 134 19.00 -3.65 12.42
N ILE A 135 18.63 -2.85 13.42
CA ILE A 135 19.50 -1.79 13.94
C ILE A 135 20.68 -2.38 14.73
N VAL A 136 20.45 -3.42 15.51
CA VAL A 136 21.52 -4.12 16.25
C VAL A 136 22.52 -4.77 15.28
N TRP A 137 22.05 -5.37 14.19
CA TRP A 137 22.89 -6.07 13.22
C TRP A 137 23.63 -5.14 12.26
N LEU A 138 23.00 -4.05 11.82
CA LEU A 138 23.49 -3.18 10.74
C LEU A 138 23.90 -1.79 11.23
N GLY A 139 23.69 -1.51 12.51
CA GLY A 139 23.96 -0.21 13.10
C GLY A 139 22.86 0.82 12.86
N ILE A 140 23.00 1.98 13.51
CA ILE A 140 22.11 3.13 13.35
C ILE A 140 22.42 3.80 12.01
N GLY A 141 21.42 3.88 11.12
CA GLY A 141 21.62 4.54 9.83
C GLY A 141 20.59 4.15 8.76
N ALA A 142 20.81 4.64 7.54
CA ALA A 142 19.97 4.34 6.39
C ALA A 142 20.03 2.84 6.02
N SER A 143 21.18 2.18 6.22
CA SER A 143 21.36 0.76 5.90
C SER A 143 20.38 -0.15 6.64
N SER A 144 20.22 0.04 7.95
CA SER A 144 19.28 -0.75 8.76
C SER A 144 17.82 -0.50 8.36
N ARG A 145 17.45 0.77 8.16
CA ARG A 145 16.09 1.14 7.75
C ARG A 145 15.72 0.59 6.38
N VAL A 146 16.61 0.80 5.40
CA VAL A 146 16.41 0.30 4.03
C VAL A 146 16.35 -1.23 3.99
N THR A 147 17.27 -1.92 4.65
CA THR A 147 17.28 -3.40 4.68
C THR A 147 16.03 -3.95 5.35
N PHE A 148 15.59 -3.35 6.46
CA PHE A 148 14.34 -3.71 7.10
C PHE A 148 13.14 -3.48 6.18
N SER A 149 13.10 -2.34 5.49
CA SER A 149 12.04 -2.02 4.54
C SER A 149 12.01 -3.01 3.36
N ILE A 150 13.17 -3.39 2.80
CA ILE A 150 13.28 -4.45 1.79
C ILE A 150 12.70 -5.76 2.35
N PHE A 151 13.12 -6.15 3.56
CA PHE A 151 12.68 -7.39 4.19
C PHE A 151 11.17 -7.49 4.31
N ILE A 152 10.45 -6.42 4.69
CA ILE A 152 8.99 -6.47 4.82
C ILE A 152 8.26 -6.34 3.50
N SER A 153 8.82 -5.61 2.53
CA SER A 153 8.16 -5.29 1.27
C SER A 153 8.35 -6.34 0.17
N PHE A 154 9.41 -7.16 0.21
CA PHE A 154 9.61 -8.18 -0.82
C PHE A 154 8.61 -9.34 -0.74
N PHE A 155 8.07 -9.68 0.45
CA PHE A 155 7.15 -10.81 0.62
C PHE A 155 5.87 -10.70 -0.21
N PRO A 156 5.15 -9.57 -0.24
CA PRO A 156 3.97 -9.43 -1.10
C PRO A 156 4.29 -9.65 -2.57
N ILE A 157 5.43 -9.13 -3.04
CA ILE A 157 5.87 -9.30 -4.44
C ILE A 157 6.16 -10.78 -4.71
N LEU A 158 6.89 -11.42 -3.83
CA LEU A 158 7.23 -12.84 -3.91
C LEU A 158 5.98 -13.72 -4.03
N VAL A 159 5.03 -13.55 -3.09
CA VAL A 159 3.81 -14.38 -3.03
C VAL A 159 2.89 -14.10 -4.22
N ALA A 160 2.67 -12.84 -4.54
CA ALA A 160 1.84 -12.47 -5.69
C ALA A 160 2.46 -12.98 -7.00
N THR A 161 3.78 -12.83 -7.18
CA THR A 161 4.49 -13.37 -8.35
C THR A 161 4.38 -14.89 -8.42
N ALA A 162 4.62 -15.60 -7.32
CA ALA A 162 4.50 -17.06 -7.27
C ALA A 162 3.09 -17.54 -7.62
N THR A 163 2.05 -16.86 -7.11
CA THR A 163 0.65 -17.11 -7.45
C THR A 163 0.40 -16.87 -8.94
N GLY A 164 0.88 -15.75 -9.48
CA GLY A 164 0.72 -15.42 -10.89
C GLY A 164 1.43 -16.40 -11.82
N LEU A 165 2.65 -16.85 -11.47
CA LEU A 165 3.37 -17.85 -12.24
C LEU A 165 2.69 -19.24 -12.24
N GLN A 166 1.85 -19.51 -11.22
CA GLN A 166 1.07 -20.74 -11.11
C GLN A 166 -0.33 -20.64 -11.73
N SER A 167 -0.83 -19.45 -12.03
CA SER A 167 -2.19 -19.22 -12.53
C SER A 167 -2.42 -19.70 -13.99
N VAL A 168 -1.35 -20.08 -14.70
CA VAL A 168 -1.45 -20.57 -16.09
C VAL A 168 -2.21 -21.88 -16.14
N GLU A 169 -3.22 -21.94 -16.99
CA GLU A 169 -4.06 -23.11 -17.18
C GLU A 169 -3.27 -24.37 -17.56
N THR A 170 -3.66 -25.50 -16.99
CA THR A 170 -3.01 -26.81 -17.25
C THR A 170 -3.07 -27.19 -18.71
N THR A 171 -4.14 -26.82 -19.43
CA THR A 171 -4.32 -27.05 -20.87
C THR A 171 -3.24 -26.34 -21.68
N MET A 172 -2.97 -25.07 -21.37
CA MET A 172 -1.90 -24.30 -22.00
C MET A 172 -0.52 -24.92 -21.75
N LEU A 173 -0.28 -25.36 -20.49
CA LEU A 173 0.98 -26.03 -20.15
C LEU A 173 1.17 -27.37 -20.87
N ARG A 174 0.09 -28.13 -21.11
CA ARG A 174 0.12 -29.38 -21.92
C ARG A 174 0.45 -29.06 -23.39
N LEU A 175 -0.18 -28.02 -23.95
CA LEU A 175 0.12 -27.55 -25.31
C LEU A 175 1.60 -27.16 -25.48
N CYS A 176 2.14 -26.38 -24.52
CA CYS A 176 3.55 -26.00 -24.55
C CYS A 176 4.49 -27.23 -24.53
N ARG A 177 4.14 -28.25 -23.73
CA ARG A 177 4.91 -29.51 -23.69
C ARG A 177 4.79 -30.33 -24.98
N SER A 178 3.63 -30.38 -25.61
CA SER A 178 3.47 -31.06 -26.93
C SER A 178 4.29 -30.38 -28.03
N LEU A 179 4.50 -29.05 -27.91
CA LEU A 179 5.40 -28.29 -28.77
C LEU A 179 6.90 -28.41 -28.36
N ARG A 180 7.22 -29.32 -27.41
CA ARG A 180 8.59 -29.56 -26.92
C ARG A 180 9.27 -28.31 -26.32
N MET A 181 8.51 -27.35 -25.79
CA MET A 181 9.08 -26.18 -25.10
C MET A 181 9.82 -26.59 -23.83
N SER A 182 11.01 -26.02 -23.62
CA SER A 182 11.77 -26.21 -22.38
C SER A 182 11.08 -25.51 -21.21
N GLN A 183 11.37 -25.93 -19.97
CA GLN A 183 10.81 -25.31 -18.76
C GLN A 183 11.14 -23.80 -18.70
N TRP A 184 12.33 -23.42 -19.15
CA TRP A 184 12.76 -22.01 -19.22
C TRP A 184 11.95 -21.21 -20.25
N GLN A 185 11.68 -21.80 -21.42
CA GLN A 185 10.82 -21.17 -22.42
C GLN A 185 9.37 -21.00 -21.93
N ILE A 186 8.84 -22.01 -21.23
CA ILE A 186 7.51 -21.92 -20.61
C ILE A 186 7.49 -20.84 -19.54
N LEU A 187 8.52 -20.76 -18.70
CA LEU A 187 8.61 -19.75 -17.65
C LEU A 187 8.60 -18.33 -18.25
N ILE A 188 9.47 -18.04 -19.20
CA ILE A 188 9.64 -16.67 -19.73
C ILE A 188 8.54 -16.29 -20.71
N ARG A 189 8.11 -17.20 -21.61
CA ARG A 189 7.19 -16.84 -22.70
C ARG A 189 5.72 -16.99 -22.34
N VAL A 190 5.40 -17.77 -21.31
CA VAL A 190 4.01 -18.06 -20.94
C VAL A 190 3.73 -17.60 -19.52
N ARG A 191 4.44 -18.17 -18.52
CA ARG A 191 4.13 -17.92 -17.12
C ARG A 191 4.42 -16.48 -16.70
N PHE A 192 5.56 -15.95 -17.08
CA PHE A 192 5.98 -14.61 -16.67
C PHE A 192 5.05 -13.50 -17.22
N PRO A 193 4.68 -13.47 -18.51
CA PRO A 193 3.70 -12.51 -19.02
C PRO A 193 2.33 -12.65 -18.36
N THR A 194 1.84 -13.87 -18.15
CA THR A 194 0.55 -14.12 -17.46
C THR A 194 0.57 -13.65 -16.01
N SER A 195 1.75 -13.60 -15.37
CA SER A 195 1.89 -13.18 -13.98
C SER A 195 1.90 -11.65 -13.78
N PHE A 196 2.02 -10.83 -14.82
CA PHE A 196 2.10 -9.37 -14.67
C PHE A 196 1.01 -8.74 -13.81
N PRO A 197 -0.29 -9.05 -13.98
CA PRO A 197 -1.33 -8.46 -13.13
C PRO A 197 -1.10 -8.76 -11.64
N PHE A 198 -0.65 -9.99 -11.34
CA PHE A 198 -0.34 -10.41 -9.97
C PHE A 198 0.89 -9.70 -9.42
N ILE A 199 1.95 -9.55 -10.23
CA ILE A 199 3.17 -8.83 -9.85
C ILE A 199 2.82 -7.39 -9.47
N PHE A 200 2.04 -6.68 -10.30
CA PHE A 200 1.62 -5.32 -10.00
C PHE A 200 0.72 -5.23 -8.76
N SER A 201 -0.18 -6.19 -8.55
CA SER A 201 -0.95 -6.27 -7.32
C SER A 201 -0.03 -6.42 -6.09
N GLY A 202 0.98 -7.29 -6.17
CA GLY A 202 2.00 -7.43 -5.14
C GLY A 202 2.82 -6.16 -4.92
N MET A 203 3.21 -5.46 -5.98
CA MET A 203 3.95 -4.19 -5.92
C MET A 203 3.15 -3.08 -5.23
N LYS A 204 1.83 -2.99 -5.46
CA LYS A 204 0.95 -2.02 -4.78
C LYS A 204 0.93 -2.22 -3.26
N VAL A 205 0.89 -3.46 -2.81
CA VAL A 205 0.99 -3.79 -1.38
C VAL A 205 2.40 -3.53 -0.87
N ALA A 206 3.41 -3.91 -1.63
CA ALA A 206 4.81 -3.77 -1.25
C ALA A 206 5.26 -2.32 -1.07
N VAL A 207 4.82 -1.40 -1.94
CA VAL A 207 5.18 0.03 -1.81
C VAL A 207 4.64 0.62 -0.51
N THR A 208 3.44 0.25 -0.09
CA THR A 208 2.86 0.67 1.20
C THR A 208 3.67 0.11 2.37
N LEU A 209 4.05 -1.17 2.31
CA LEU A 209 4.89 -1.78 3.34
C LEU A 209 6.31 -1.21 3.35
N ALA A 210 6.86 -0.80 2.22
CA ALA A 210 8.16 -0.14 2.15
C ALA A 210 8.15 1.20 2.91
N ILE A 211 7.10 2.01 2.73
CA ILE A 211 6.92 3.25 3.49
C ILE A 211 6.84 2.95 4.99
N ILE A 212 6.02 1.98 5.39
CA ILE A 212 5.89 1.58 6.80
C ILE A 212 7.25 1.15 7.36
N GLY A 213 8.02 0.37 6.60
CA GLY A 213 9.34 -0.09 7.01
C GLY A 213 10.32 1.05 7.27
N ILE A 214 10.38 2.03 6.38
CA ILE A 214 11.24 3.22 6.56
C ILE A 214 10.78 4.02 7.77
N VAL A 215 9.48 4.35 7.89
CA VAL A 215 8.94 5.14 8.98
C VAL A 215 9.16 4.48 10.34
N VAL A 216 8.96 3.17 10.45
CA VAL A 216 9.24 2.41 11.69
C VAL A 216 10.74 2.46 12.04
N GLY A 217 11.60 2.32 11.04
CA GLY A 217 13.03 2.48 11.26
C GLY A 217 13.43 3.90 11.68
N GLU A 218 12.77 4.92 11.12
CA GLU A 218 12.97 6.32 11.51
C GLU A 218 12.51 6.60 12.94
N PHE A 219 11.42 5.97 13.41
CA PHE A 219 10.97 6.09 14.80
C PHE A 219 12.01 5.57 15.80
N ILE A 220 12.71 4.49 15.45
CA ILE A 220 13.60 3.83 16.43
C ILE A 220 14.97 4.51 16.48
N ALA A 221 15.54 4.86 15.31
CA ALA A 221 16.94 5.29 15.25
C ALA A 221 17.23 6.21 14.07
N SER A 222 16.61 7.38 14.01
CA SER A 222 16.91 8.40 13.00
C SER A 222 17.02 9.80 13.59
N GLN A 223 17.71 10.67 12.89
CA GLN A 223 17.74 12.12 13.15
C GLN A 223 17.19 12.91 11.96
N GLN A 224 16.62 12.22 10.97
CA GLN A 224 16.03 12.81 9.78
C GLN A 224 14.90 11.91 9.26
N GLY A 225 14.04 12.46 8.42
CA GLY A 225 12.88 11.77 7.86
C GLY A 225 11.57 12.19 8.51
N LEU A 226 10.45 11.87 7.82
CA LEU A 226 9.11 12.21 8.31
C LEU A 226 8.77 11.45 9.59
N GLY A 227 9.17 10.17 9.70
CA GLY A 227 8.96 9.40 10.93
C GLY A 227 9.68 10.04 12.13
N TYR A 228 10.95 10.41 11.96
CA TYR A 228 11.66 11.16 13.00
C TYR A 228 10.91 12.45 13.40
N LEU A 229 10.46 13.23 12.43
CA LEU A 229 9.78 14.49 12.70
C LEU A 229 8.44 14.28 13.41
N ILE A 230 7.69 13.21 13.06
CA ILE A 230 6.46 12.81 13.74
C ILE A 230 6.75 12.48 15.21
N LEU A 231 7.75 11.64 15.48
CA LEU A 231 8.11 11.26 16.85
C LEU A 231 8.60 12.47 17.66
N PHE A 232 9.43 13.32 17.06
CA PHE A 232 9.94 14.54 17.67
C PHE A 232 8.82 15.52 18.02
N ALA A 233 7.88 15.77 17.10
CA ALA A 233 6.73 16.62 17.33
C ALA A 233 5.81 16.04 18.42
N SER A 234 5.56 14.72 18.38
CA SER A 234 4.75 14.04 19.40
C SER A 234 5.36 14.12 20.80
N SER A 235 6.69 13.94 20.92
CA SER A 235 7.37 14.05 22.21
C SER A 235 7.34 15.46 22.81
N ARG A 236 7.12 16.48 21.97
CA ARG A 236 6.96 17.89 22.37
C ARG A 236 5.51 18.32 22.51
N GLN A 237 4.57 17.39 22.41
CA GLN A 237 3.12 17.69 22.43
C GLN A 237 2.66 18.63 21.30
N GLN A 238 3.41 18.68 20.19
CA GLN A 238 3.07 19.41 18.96
C GLN A 238 2.29 18.48 18.03
N THR A 239 1.10 18.07 18.46
CA THR A 239 0.27 17.09 17.73
C THR A 239 -0.17 17.62 16.36
N ASP A 240 -0.34 18.94 16.23
CA ASP A 240 -0.65 19.63 14.99
C ASP A 240 0.46 19.45 13.93
N LEU A 241 1.74 19.59 14.33
CA LEU A 241 2.88 19.32 13.44
C LEU A 241 3.02 17.83 13.14
N ALA A 242 2.81 16.95 14.12
CA ALA A 242 2.84 15.51 13.90
C ALA A 242 1.78 15.07 12.87
N LEU A 243 0.55 15.55 12.98
CA LEU A 243 -0.53 15.27 12.02
C LEU A 243 -0.26 15.88 10.64
N ALA A 244 0.38 17.07 10.59
CA ALA A 244 0.81 17.65 9.33
C ALA A 244 1.85 16.75 8.61
N CYS A 245 2.81 16.19 9.33
CA CYS A 245 3.78 15.24 8.79
C CYS A 245 3.10 13.93 8.34
N ILE A 246 2.13 13.41 9.09
CA ILE A 246 1.34 12.24 8.70
C ILE A 246 0.55 12.53 7.42
N ALA A 247 -0.06 13.71 7.29
CA ALA A 247 -0.77 14.08 6.07
C ALA A 247 0.17 14.11 4.84
N VAL A 248 1.39 14.65 4.98
CA VAL A 248 2.39 14.61 3.91
C VAL A 248 2.82 13.18 3.60
N LEU A 249 3.01 12.33 4.62
CA LEU A 249 3.32 10.92 4.43
C LEU A 249 2.23 10.19 3.65
N CYS A 250 0.95 10.50 3.92
CA CYS A 250 -0.19 9.98 3.15
C CYS A 250 -0.13 10.42 1.68
N VAL A 251 0.20 11.70 1.42
CA VAL A 251 0.36 12.21 0.05
C VAL A 251 1.49 11.50 -0.68
N VAL A 252 2.65 11.31 -0.03
CA VAL A 252 3.77 10.54 -0.59
C VAL A 252 3.33 9.10 -0.88
N GLY A 253 2.62 8.46 0.05
CA GLY A 253 2.11 7.10 -0.13
C GLY A 253 1.16 6.98 -1.32
N ILE A 254 0.20 7.90 -1.45
CA ILE A 254 -0.75 7.95 -2.58
C ILE A 254 0.00 8.18 -3.90
N ALA A 255 0.99 9.08 -3.91
CA ALA A 255 1.80 9.35 -5.09
C ALA A 255 2.59 8.11 -5.55
N LEU A 256 3.27 7.44 -4.63
CA LEU A 256 4.05 6.23 -4.94
C LEU A 256 3.14 5.07 -5.39
N TYR A 257 2.01 4.85 -4.71
CA TYR A 257 1.00 3.87 -5.13
C TYR A 257 0.44 4.21 -6.52
N GLY A 258 0.13 5.48 -6.76
CA GLY A 258 -0.36 5.99 -8.04
C GLY A 258 0.64 5.79 -9.18
N CYS A 259 1.94 5.98 -8.92
CA CYS A 259 3.00 5.68 -9.88
C CYS A 259 3.02 4.20 -10.27
N VAL A 260 2.90 3.28 -9.30
CA VAL A 260 2.82 1.84 -9.57
C VAL A 260 1.57 1.51 -10.38
N ALA A 261 0.42 2.08 -10.03
CA ALA A 261 -0.84 1.86 -10.73
C ALA A 261 -0.83 2.45 -12.18
N ALA A 262 -0.20 3.60 -12.36
CA ALA A 262 -0.02 4.20 -13.69
C ALA A 262 0.89 3.33 -14.59
N PHE A 263 1.98 2.81 -14.01
CA PHE A 263 2.92 1.94 -14.72
C PHE A 263 2.27 0.60 -15.09
N GLU A 264 1.46 0.02 -14.19
CA GLU A 264 0.63 -1.15 -14.49
C GLU A 264 -0.29 -0.88 -15.68
N LYS A 265 -1.07 0.22 -15.64
CA LYS A 265 -2.01 0.57 -16.72
C LYS A 265 -1.31 0.76 -18.06
N LEU A 266 -0.10 1.32 -18.06
CA LEU A 266 0.69 1.51 -19.25
C LEU A 266 1.15 0.17 -19.86
N LEU A 267 1.63 -0.76 -19.03
CA LEU A 267 2.07 -2.09 -19.48
C LEU A 267 0.90 -3.00 -19.84
N MET A 268 -0.23 -2.94 -19.11
CA MET A 268 -1.40 -3.77 -19.39
C MET A 268 -2.10 -3.38 -20.70
N ARG A 269 -2.03 -2.09 -21.13
CA ARG A 269 -2.50 -1.71 -22.49
C ARG A 269 -1.84 -2.49 -23.61
N TRP A 270 -0.59 -2.87 -23.42
CA TRP A 270 0.14 -3.71 -24.39
C TRP A 270 -0.27 -5.18 -24.35
N TYR A 271 -0.80 -5.62 -23.23
CA TYR A 271 -1.24 -7.00 -23.03
C TYR A 271 -2.65 -7.25 -23.59
N ASP A 272 -3.59 -6.31 -23.41
CA ASP A 272 -4.99 -6.40 -23.90
C ASP A 272 -5.10 -6.23 -25.44
N THR A 273 -4.06 -5.77 -26.10
CA THR A 273 -4.02 -5.60 -27.57
C THR A 273 -3.48 -6.82 -28.31
N ARG A 274 -3.20 -7.93 -27.62
CA ARG A 274 -2.78 -9.22 -28.20
C ARG A 274 -3.78 -10.33 -27.91
#